data_f5aeaeba58e767a21ba0502fc7e602b7
#
_entry.id   f5aeaeba58e767a21ba0502fc7e602b7
#
_cell.length_a   1.000
_cell.length_b   1.000
_cell.length_c   1.000
_cell.angle_alpha   90.00
_cell.angle_beta   90.00
_cell.angle_gamma   90.00
#
_symmetry.space_group_name_H-M   'P 1'
#
loop_
_entity.id
_entity.type
_entity.pdbx_description
1 polymer ?
#
loop_
_entity_poly.entity_id
_entity_poly.type
_entity_poly.pdbx_seq_one_letter_code
_entity_poly.pdbx_strand_id
1 'polypeptide(L)'
;MPTPFWFLAMNGSAKSLTLAIAAVLAMFGMAASAAPTKEPDMVPTPSVKPASVENPTTSASQADEFRQFLESIWPKADAAGVSRATFDNAISGLTPDSAVLEKSANQEDFTITIAQYLAQSVSPEGATLGHDLAASLSEPLEKIQARSGVPWEILVAFWGVESNYGSSAGDSDILRALATLAFRQYRGSLFLDEFVAALVMLEKGYVTRAHLVGSWAGAMGQPQFMPSSYLNHAVSYEGSRPADIWSSNTDVLASIANFIQKAGWISGLPWGVEVIIPDSFDFASLRDSFANWQAQGFHPASGKPLPEAGNATLFMPAGAKGPAWLITDNFRVIMRYNTSEAYALSVGILAQQIAGEDGIRTPWPEDFKPLPTTEVEAAQQALTKLGLYQGNVDGRIGPATRDAVHAYQIKVGLKPADSLLTPDLVQRLRSGAAL
;
A
#
# COMPACT_ATOMS: atom_id res chain seq x y z
N MET A 1 -18.49 55.31 6.08
CA MET A 1 -18.72 55.32 7.55
C MET A 1 -19.98 54.52 7.85
N PRO A 2 -20.06 53.67 8.88
CA PRO A 2 -19.00 53.07 9.68
C PRO A 2 -19.07 51.52 9.70
N THR A 3 -17.93 50.87 10.00
CA THR A 3 -17.84 49.56 10.65
C THR A 3 -18.39 49.62 12.08
N PRO A 4 -18.78 48.49 12.74
CA PRO A 4 -17.86 47.94 13.72
C PRO A 4 -17.79 46.40 13.79
N PHE A 5 -16.59 45.91 14.01
CA PHE A 5 -16.04 45.05 15.07
C PHE A 5 -16.99 44.17 15.89
N TRP A 6 -16.69 42.82 15.92
CA TRP A 6 -16.56 42.08 17.17
C TRP A 6 -15.55 40.90 17.01
N PHE A 7 -14.44 41.04 17.69
CA PHE A 7 -13.51 39.97 18.06
C PHE A 7 -14.13 39.20 19.22
N LEU A 8 -14.10 37.89 19.15
CA LEU A 8 -14.12 37.04 20.34
C LEU A 8 -13.16 35.85 20.11
N ALA A 9 -12.07 35.93 20.86
CA ALA A 9 -11.11 34.87 21.04
C ALA A 9 -11.77 33.71 21.78
N MET A 10 -11.65 32.50 21.26
CA MET A 10 -11.74 31.30 22.08
C MET A 10 -10.47 30.46 21.86
N ASN A 11 -9.60 30.48 22.86
CA ASN A 11 -8.55 29.52 23.09
C ASN A 11 -9.16 28.13 23.23
N GLY A 12 -8.89 27.28 22.28
CA GLY A 12 -9.13 25.85 22.35
C GLY A 12 -7.98 25.14 21.68
N SER A 13 -7.10 24.53 22.47
CA SER A 13 -5.96 23.75 22.00
C SER A 13 -6.43 22.62 21.07
N ALA A 14 -6.34 22.85 19.80
CA ALA A 14 -6.41 21.80 18.79
C ALA A 14 -5.12 20.97 18.94
N LYS A 15 -5.20 19.83 19.60
CA LYS A 15 -4.22 18.77 19.46
C LYS A 15 -4.29 18.32 18.00
N SER A 16 -3.32 18.76 17.21
CA SER A 16 -3.05 18.26 15.88
C SER A 16 -2.77 16.76 15.98
N LEU A 17 -3.79 15.96 15.70
CA LEU A 17 -3.64 14.53 15.47
C LEU A 17 -3.01 14.38 14.09
N THR A 18 -1.67 14.44 14.05
CA THR A 18 -0.90 14.08 12.87
C THR A 18 -1.02 12.56 12.72
N LEU A 19 -2.06 12.10 12.03
CA LEU A 19 -2.13 10.72 11.56
C LEU A 19 -1.07 10.57 10.45
N ALA A 20 0.10 10.06 10.83
CA ALA A 20 1.02 9.49 9.86
C ALA A 20 0.28 8.32 9.20
N ILE A 21 -0.20 8.51 7.97
CA ILE A 21 -0.64 7.43 7.09
C ILE A 21 0.62 6.62 6.81
N ALA A 22 0.84 5.58 7.62
CA ALA A 22 1.91 4.62 7.36
C ALA A 22 1.47 3.85 6.12
N ALA A 23 2.05 4.18 4.97
CA ALA A 23 1.96 3.35 3.79
C ALA A 23 2.39 1.94 4.19
N VAL A 24 1.42 1.01 4.24
CA VAL A 24 1.70 -0.41 4.48
C VAL A 24 2.36 -0.95 3.22
N LEU A 25 3.68 -0.91 3.20
CA LEU A 25 4.50 -1.51 2.15
C LEU A 25 4.33 -3.04 2.19
N ALA A 26 3.35 -3.53 1.46
CA ALA A 26 3.27 -4.93 1.09
C ALA A 26 4.12 -5.11 -0.17
N MET A 27 5.33 -5.65 -0.03
CA MET A 27 6.22 -5.93 -1.16
C MET A 27 6.15 -7.38 -1.60
N PHE A 28 6.28 -7.51 -2.93
CA PHE A 28 6.34 -8.70 -3.76
C PHE A 28 7.21 -9.83 -3.22
N GLY A 29 6.64 -11.04 -3.18
CA GLY A 29 7.38 -12.26 -3.40
C GLY A 29 7.36 -12.60 -4.88
N MET A 30 8.45 -12.40 -5.60
CA MET A 30 8.68 -13.08 -6.88
C MET A 30 9.10 -14.52 -6.57
N ALA A 31 8.18 -15.46 -6.76
CA ALA A 31 8.50 -16.86 -6.75
C ALA A 31 9.25 -17.21 -8.04
N ALA A 32 10.54 -17.41 -7.94
CA ALA A 32 11.29 -18.20 -8.92
C ALA A 32 10.95 -19.67 -8.68
N SER A 33 10.43 -20.33 -9.71
CA SER A 33 10.18 -21.77 -9.76
C SER A 33 11.50 -22.52 -9.53
N ALA A 34 11.59 -23.30 -8.44
CA ALA A 34 12.56 -24.37 -8.28
C ALA A 34 11.87 -25.59 -7.68
N ALA A 35 12.19 -26.75 -8.24
CA ALA A 35 11.65 -28.07 -7.98
C ALA A 35 11.87 -28.57 -6.54
N PRO A 36 11.14 -29.63 -6.10
CA PRO A 36 11.01 -30.01 -4.70
C PRO A 36 12.24 -30.77 -4.19
N THR A 37 12.78 -30.35 -3.05
CA THR A 37 13.70 -31.15 -2.25
C THR A 37 13.08 -31.44 -0.88
N LYS A 38 13.30 -32.67 -0.44
CA LYS A 38 12.80 -33.35 0.76
C LYS A 38 12.92 -32.53 2.05
N GLU A 39 11.88 -32.62 2.87
CA GLU A 39 11.86 -32.23 4.29
C GLU A 39 12.91 -32.95 5.14
N PRO A 40 13.45 -32.29 6.16
CA PRO A 40 13.85 -32.98 7.37
C PRO A 40 13.00 -32.55 8.60
N ASP A 41 12.92 -33.49 9.53
CA ASP A 41 12.11 -33.61 10.71
C ASP A 41 11.98 -32.39 11.63
N MET A 42 10.75 -32.21 12.15
CA MET A 42 10.35 -31.23 13.15
C MET A 42 11.00 -31.49 14.51
N VAL A 43 11.67 -30.47 15.05
CA VAL A 43 12.05 -30.34 16.46
C VAL A 43 11.10 -29.32 17.13
N PRO A 44 10.53 -29.61 18.31
CA PRO A 44 9.54 -28.73 18.96
C PRO A 44 10.17 -27.48 19.54
N THR A 45 9.52 -26.33 19.29
CA THR A 45 9.86 -25.00 19.81
C THR A 45 9.53 -24.88 21.30
N PRO A 46 10.43 -24.35 22.15
CA PRO A 46 10.10 -24.04 23.54
C PRO A 46 9.36 -22.71 23.66
N SER A 47 8.29 -22.74 24.46
CA SER A 47 7.51 -21.59 24.90
C SER A 47 8.38 -20.62 25.67
N VAL A 48 8.44 -19.33 25.24
CA VAL A 48 9.14 -18.26 25.95
C VAL A 48 8.13 -17.42 26.74
N LYS A 49 8.31 -17.39 28.06
CA LYS A 49 7.65 -16.49 29.01
C LYS A 49 8.09 -15.04 28.83
N PRO A 50 7.25 -14.03 29.13
CA PRO A 50 7.66 -12.63 29.02
C PRO A 50 8.71 -12.27 30.06
N ALA A 51 9.79 -11.61 29.62
CA ALA A 51 10.91 -11.19 30.44
C ALA A 51 10.66 -9.83 31.09
N SER A 52 11.10 -9.75 32.32
CA SER A 52 11.01 -8.63 33.28
C SER A 52 11.98 -7.49 32.98
N VAL A 53 11.57 -6.29 33.36
CA VAL A 53 12.25 -4.99 33.65
C VAL A 53 13.80 -4.96 33.48
N GLU A 54 14.26 -4.09 32.59
CA GLU A 54 15.64 -3.92 32.17
C GLU A 54 16.51 -3.13 33.14
N ASN A 55 17.75 -3.62 33.34
CA ASN A 55 18.86 -3.00 34.06
C ASN A 55 19.73 -2.14 33.11
N PRO A 56 20.35 -1.04 33.53
CA PRO A 56 21.13 -0.12 32.68
C PRO A 56 22.39 -0.73 32.02
N THR A 57 22.81 -1.94 32.40
CA THR A 57 23.89 -2.69 31.73
C THR A 57 23.47 -3.24 30.34
N THR A 58 22.18 -3.33 30.06
CA THR A 58 21.62 -3.89 28.83
C THR A 58 21.77 -2.93 27.64
N SER A 59 21.80 -1.61 27.89
CA SER A 59 21.86 -0.59 26.81
C SER A 59 23.24 -0.49 26.13
N ALA A 60 24.33 -0.68 26.87
CA ALA A 60 25.69 -0.67 26.31
C ALA A 60 25.96 -1.90 25.45
N SER A 61 25.49 -3.08 25.88
CA SER A 61 25.56 -4.32 25.11
C SER A 61 24.79 -4.22 23.78
N GLN A 62 23.59 -3.64 23.81
CA GLN A 62 22.75 -3.48 22.61
C GLN A 62 23.33 -2.49 21.60
N ALA A 63 24.01 -1.44 22.03
CA ALA A 63 24.72 -0.51 21.15
C ALA A 63 25.92 -1.17 20.47
N ASP A 64 26.65 -2.03 21.19
CA ASP A 64 27.79 -2.77 20.62
C ASP A 64 27.31 -3.86 19.65
N GLU A 65 26.24 -4.57 19.95
CA GLU A 65 25.61 -5.54 19.04
C GLU A 65 25.13 -4.86 17.74
N PHE A 66 24.49 -3.70 17.86
CA PHE A 66 24.04 -2.93 16.69
C PHE A 66 25.22 -2.48 15.82
N ARG A 67 26.32 -2.03 16.43
CA ARG A 67 27.55 -1.66 15.70
C ARG A 67 28.16 -2.84 14.98
N GLN A 68 28.25 -4.01 15.62
CA GLN A 68 28.74 -5.23 15.01
C GLN A 68 27.83 -5.66 13.85
N PHE A 69 26.53 -5.54 14.01
CA PHE A 69 25.58 -5.77 12.93
C PHE A 69 25.83 -4.84 11.74
N LEU A 70 25.99 -3.53 11.95
CA LEU A 70 26.28 -2.58 10.88
C LEU A 70 27.55 -2.96 10.13
N GLU A 71 28.64 -3.28 10.83
CA GLU A 71 29.89 -3.73 10.21
C GLU A 71 29.71 -5.04 9.44
N SER A 72 28.87 -5.94 9.88
CA SER A 72 28.58 -7.21 9.21
C SER A 72 27.90 -7.03 7.83
N ILE A 73 27.33 -5.84 7.55
CA ILE A 73 26.69 -5.50 6.28
C ILE A 73 27.73 -5.20 5.18
N TRP A 74 28.97 -4.85 5.55
CA TRP A 74 30.00 -4.44 4.63
C TRP A 74 30.17 -5.36 3.39
N PRO A 75 30.29 -6.69 3.49
CA PRO A 75 30.45 -7.53 2.31
C PRO A 75 29.32 -7.40 1.29
N LYS A 76 28.10 -7.15 1.77
CA LYS A 76 26.93 -6.96 0.91
C LYS A 76 26.94 -5.57 0.24
N ALA A 77 27.36 -4.55 0.97
CA ALA A 77 27.51 -3.17 0.45
C ALA A 77 28.63 -3.11 -0.60
N ASP A 78 29.79 -3.73 -0.34
CA ASP A 78 30.92 -3.84 -1.26
C ASP A 78 30.51 -4.56 -2.56
N ALA A 79 29.80 -5.68 -2.44
CA ALA A 79 29.26 -6.41 -3.60
C ALA A 79 28.26 -5.60 -4.42
N ALA A 80 27.58 -4.61 -3.80
CA ALA A 80 26.70 -3.66 -4.47
C ALA A 80 27.43 -2.44 -5.06
N GLY A 81 28.76 -2.38 -4.93
CA GLY A 81 29.60 -1.31 -5.48
C GLY A 81 29.71 -0.06 -4.60
N VAL A 82 29.44 -0.16 -3.30
CA VAL A 82 29.63 0.90 -2.33
C VAL A 82 31.10 0.94 -1.89
N SER A 83 31.73 2.11 -1.92
CA SER A 83 33.09 2.28 -1.40
C SER A 83 33.13 2.17 0.13
N ARG A 84 34.26 1.74 0.69
CA ARG A 84 34.46 1.71 2.14
C ARG A 84 34.25 3.08 2.77
N ALA A 85 34.68 4.14 2.10
CA ALA A 85 34.54 5.52 2.57
C ALA A 85 33.07 5.95 2.68
N THR A 86 32.24 5.66 1.68
CA THR A 86 30.79 5.91 1.71
C THR A 86 30.14 5.11 2.82
N PHE A 87 30.50 3.83 2.95
CA PHE A 87 29.95 2.94 3.97
C PHE A 87 30.25 3.46 5.37
N ASP A 88 31.53 3.74 5.69
CA ASP A 88 31.95 4.21 7.01
C ASP A 88 31.29 5.53 7.38
N ASN A 89 31.22 6.48 6.42
CA ASN A 89 30.52 7.75 6.64
C ASN A 89 29.03 7.56 6.90
N ALA A 90 28.39 6.63 6.20
CA ALA A 90 26.96 6.37 6.32
C ALA A 90 26.58 5.74 7.66
N ILE A 91 27.39 4.79 8.17
CA ILE A 91 27.11 4.10 9.45
C ILE A 91 27.64 4.85 10.66
N SER A 92 28.48 5.87 10.46
CA SER A 92 29.08 6.63 11.55
C SER A 92 28.02 7.27 12.44
N GLY A 93 28.08 6.97 13.74
CA GLY A 93 27.15 7.53 14.74
C GLY A 93 25.73 6.99 14.69
N LEU A 94 25.42 5.99 13.84
CA LEU A 94 24.10 5.36 13.85
C LEU A 94 23.85 4.62 15.16
N THR A 95 22.68 4.84 15.70
CA THR A 95 22.15 4.12 16.89
C THR A 95 20.75 3.62 16.57
N PRO A 96 20.26 2.54 17.21
CA PRO A 96 18.88 2.10 17.04
C PRO A 96 17.90 3.24 17.31
N ASP A 97 16.79 3.25 16.59
CA ASP A 97 15.72 4.24 16.75
C ASP A 97 14.57 3.62 17.55
N SER A 98 14.39 4.10 18.80
CA SER A 98 13.32 3.59 19.67
C SER A 98 11.91 3.88 19.14
N ALA A 99 11.72 5.02 18.47
CA ALA A 99 10.42 5.36 17.88
C ALA A 99 10.07 4.44 16.70
N VAL A 100 11.07 4.03 15.90
CA VAL A 100 10.91 3.02 14.83
C VAL A 100 10.53 1.67 15.43
N LEU A 101 11.20 1.26 16.52
CA LEU A 101 10.90 0.01 17.21
C LEU A 101 9.47 -0.01 17.76
N GLU A 102 9.05 1.06 18.41
CA GLU A 102 7.69 1.20 18.95
C GLU A 102 6.63 1.14 17.84
N LYS A 103 6.82 1.90 16.75
CA LYS A 103 5.90 1.91 15.61
C LYS A 103 5.83 0.54 14.93
N SER A 104 6.96 -0.17 14.81
CA SER A 104 7.00 -1.50 14.20
C SER A 104 6.28 -2.56 15.04
N ALA A 105 6.32 -2.45 16.37
CA ALA A 105 5.63 -3.35 17.28
C ALA A 105 4.11 -3.13 17.32
N ASN A 106 3.65 -1.88 17.12
CA ASN A 106 2.24 -1.51 17.23
C ASN A 106 1.45 -1.65 15.91
N GLN A 107 2.08 -2.06 14.80
CA GLN A 107 1.40 -2.20 13.49
C GLN A 107 0.55 -3.46 13.35
N GLU A 108 0.67 -4.43 14.26
CA GLU A 108 0.04 -5.75 14.08
C GLU A 108 -1.47 -5.79 14.38
N ASP A 109 -2.06 -4.79 15.04
CA ASP A 109 -3.41 -4.89 15.59
C ASP A 109 -4.51 -4.05 14.89
N PHE A 110 -4.23 -3.30 13.83
CA PHE A 110 -5.26 -2.45 13.22
C PHE A 110 -5.79 -3.01 11.89
N THR A 111 -6.82 -3.86 11.98
CA THR A 111 -7.70 -4.12 10.84
C THR A 111 -8.79 -3.07 10.81
N ILE A 112 -8.68 -2.11 9.87
CA ILE A 112 -9.78 -1.19 9.55
C ILE A 112 -10.49 -1.68 8.28
N THR A 113 -11.78 -1.39 8.16
CA THR A 113 -12.53 -1.71 6.92
C THR A 113 -12.02 -0.84 5.77
N ILE A 114 -12.24 -1.31 4.53
CA ILE A 114 -11.97 -0.51 3.33
C ILE A 114 -12.72 0.83 3.40
N ALA A 115 -13.97 0.84 3.88
CA ALA A 115 -14.74 2.07 4.07
C ALA A 115 -14.05 3.08 5.01
N GLN A 116 -13.53 2.59 6.15
CA GLN A 116 -12.79 3.42 7.10
C GLN A 116 -11.46 3.92 6.52
N TYR A 117 -10.76 3.06 5.78
CA TYR A 117 -9.52 3.45 5.09
C TYR A 117 -9.78 4.57 4.07
N LEU A 118 -10.81 4.41 3.24
CA LEU A 118 -11.22 5.42 2.26
C LEU A 118 -11.60 6.75 2.92
N ALA A 119 -12.37 6.72 4.00
CA ALA A 119 -12.75 7.92 4.75
C ALA A 119 -11.54 8.68 5.33
N GLN A 120 -10.41 8.00 5.58
CA GLN A 120 -9.17 8.62 6.03
C GLN A 120 -8.27 9.11 4.89
N SER A 121 -8.31 8.42 3.74
CA SER A 121 -7.37 8.64 2.63
C SER A 121 -7.93 9.52 1.51
N VAL A 122 -9.24 9.66 1.42
CA VAL A 122 -9.93 10.41 0.37
C VAL A 122 -10.86 11.44 1.01
N SER A 123 -10.57 12.71 0.81
CA SER A 123 -11.41 13.81 1.30
C SER A 123 -11.73 14.81 0.18
N PRO A 124 -12.87 15.52 0.27
CA PRO A 124 -13.20 16.59 -0.68
C PRO A 124 -12.14 17.69 -0.74
N GLU A 125 -11.54 18.03 0.39
CA GLU A 125 -10.47 19.02 0.49
C GLU A 125 -9.20 18.53 -0.23
N GLY A 126 -8.84 17.25 -0.05
CA GLY A 126 -7.72 16.62 -0.75
C GLY A 126 -7.96 16.57 -2.26
N ALA A 127 -9.17 16.25 -2.70
CA ALA A 127 -9.53 16.25 -4.13
C ALA A 127 -9.45 17.65 -4.74
N THR A 128 -9.96 18.67 -4.04
CA THR A 128 -9.89 20.08 -4.47
C THR A 128 -8.43 20.55 -4.57
N LEU A 129 -7.61 20.27 -3.56
CA LEU A 129 -6.18 20.59 -3.59
C LEU A 129 -5.46 19.89 -4.76
N GLY A 130 -5.77 18.62 -5.00
CA GLY A 130 -5.21 17.87 -6.12
C GLY A 130 -5.60 18.45 -7.47
N HIS A 131 -6.86 18.88 -7.63
CA HIS A 131 -7.34 19.57 -8.83
C HIS A 131 -6.59 20.89 -9.07
N ASP A 132 -6.44 21.73 -8.04
CA ASP A 132 -5.75 23.03 -8.14
C ASP A 132 -4.26 22.87 -8.46
N LEU A 133 -3.62 21.88 -7.85
CA LEU A 133 -2.22 21.55 -8.15
C LEU A 133 -2.08 21.02 -9.59
N ALA A 134 -3.00 20.17 -10.05
CA ALA A 134 -2.99 19.69 -11.42
C ALA A 134 -3.14 20.85 -12.43
N ALA A 135 -4.03 21.81 -12.16
CA ALA A 135 -4.18 23.00 -12.99
C ALA A 135 -2.88 23.82 -13.07
N SER A 136 -2.16 23.95 -11.95
CA SER A 136 -0.88 24.67 -11.90
C SER A 136 0.28 23.94 -12.60
N LEU A 137 0.16 22.61 -12.78
CA LEU A 137 1.15 21.72 -13.39
C LEU A 137 0.64 21.14 -14.72
N SER A 138 -0.32 21.78 -15.39
CA SER A 138 -1.00 21.22 -16.57
C SER A 138 -0.06 20.84 -17.69
N GLU A 139 0.88 21.72 -18.06
CA GLU A 139 1.85 21.45 -19.12
C GLU A 139 2.79 20.26 -18.81
N PRO A 140 3.45 20.18 -17.65
CA PRO A 140 4.20 18.99 -17.25
C PRO A 140 3.35 17.71 -17.22
N LEU A 141 2.16 17.76 -16.68
CA LEU A 141 1.26 16.61 -16.58
C LEU A 141 0.83 16.08 -17.95
N GLU A 142 0.48 16.96 -18.90
CA GLU A 142 0.17 16.58 -20.27
C GLU A 142 1.35 15.85 -20.94
N LYS A 143 2.58 16.37 -20.77
CA LYS A 143 3.79 15.74 -21.31
C LYS A 143 4.09 14.39 -20.67
N ILE A 144 3.93 14.28 -19.33
CA ILE A 144 4.13 13.03 -18.61
C ILE A 144 3.10 11.99 -19.04
N GLN A 145 1.82 12.36 -19.12
CA GLN A 145 0.76 11.48 -19.61
C GLN A 145 1.02 11.03 -21.05
N ALA A 146 1.38 11.93 -21.93
CA ALA A 146 1.67 11.59 -23.33
C ALA A 146 2.83 10.58 -23.47
N ARG A 147 3.83 10.63 -22.58
CA ARG A 147 5.00 9.73 -22.56
C ARG A 147 4.68 8.38 -21.92
N SER A 148 3.93 8.39 -20.83
CA SER A 148 3.69 7.21 -19.99
C SER A 148 2.42 6.45 -20.34
N GLY A 149 1.44 7.12 -20.95
CA GLY A 149 0.08 6.61 -21.14
C GLY A 149 -0.74 6.53 -19.86
N VAL A 150 -0.22 7.02 -18.71
CA VAL A 150 -0.93 7.07 -17.44
C VAL A 150 -1.70 8.39 -17.34
N PRO A 151 -3.01 8.38 -17.08
CA PRO A 151 -3.79 9.61 -16.93
C PRO A 151 -3.25 10.50 -15.81
N TRP A 152 -3.25 11.82 -16.05
CA TRP A 152 -2.68 12.78 -15.09
C TRP A 152 -3.39 12.75 -13.73
N GLU A 153 -4.69 12.53 -13.69
CA GLU A 153 -5.47 12.43 -12.46
C GLU A 153 -5.02 11.24 -11.58
N ILE A 154 -4.61 10.13 -12.20
CA ILE A 154 -4.02 8.98 -11.50
C ILE A 154 -2.68 9.37 -10.87
N LEU A 155 -1.82 10.09 -11.59
CA LEU A 155 -0.51 10.53 -11.08
C LEU A 155 -0.65 11.45 -9.88
N VAL A 156 -1.58 12.41 -9.97
CA VAL A 156 -1.86 13.37 -8.89
C VAL A 156 -2.51 12.66 -7.70
N ALA A 157 -3.37 11.66 -7.93
CA ALA A 157 -3.96 10.86 -6.86
C ALA A 157 -2.92 10.03 -6.11
N PHE A 158 -1.96 9.42 -6.78
CA PHE A 158 -0.83 8.76 -6.11
C PHE A 158 -0.08 9.75 -5.21
N TRP A 159 0.28 10.90 -5.73
CA TRP A 159 0.96 11.95 -4.97
C TRP A 159 0.17 12.39 -3.74
N GLY A 160 -1.16 12.53 -3.89
CA GLY A 160 -2.07 12.85 -2.79
C GLY A 160 -2.10 11.77 -1.71
N VAL A 161 -2.32 10.50 -2.11
CA VAL A 161 -2.42 9.38 -1.18
C VAL A 161 -1.09 9.11 -0.46
N GLU A 162 0.05 9.24 -1.16
CA GLU A 162 1.36 8.93 -0.58
C GLU A 162 1.86 9.96 0.43
N SER A 163 1.68 11.23 0.14
CA SER A 163 2.30 12.29 0.97
C SER A 163 1.43 13.53 1.18
N ASN A 164 0.12 13.44 0.89
CA ASN A 164 -0.75 14.62 0.88
C ASN A 164 -0.10 15.76 0.09
N TYR A 165 0.26 15.47 -1.16
CA TYR A 165 0.92 16.37 -2.09
C TYR A 165 2.25 16.96 -1.57
N GLY A 166 3.02 16.13 -0.89
CA GLY A 166 4.32 16.48 -0.34
C GLY A 166 4.30 17.08 1.07
N SER A 167 3.14 17.41 1.62
CA SER A 167 3.04 17.98 2.97
C SER A 167 3.32 16.98 4.10
N SER A 168 3.31 15.68 3.82
CA SER A 168 3.47 14.59 4.78
C SER A 168 4.47 13.52 4.30
N ALA A 169 5.60 13.94 3.73
CA ALA A 169 6.63 13.03 3.20
C ALA A 169 7.48 12.34 4.30
N GLY A 170 7.36 12.78 5.56
CA GLY A 170 8.15 12.28 6.69
C GLY A 170 9.49 12.99 6.85
N ASP A 171 10.05 12.88 8.04
CA ASP A 171 11.28 13.55 8.49
C ASP A 171 12.27 12.58 9.18
N SER A 172 11.99 11.27 9.16
CA SER A 172 12.86 10.26 9.75
C SER A 172 14.15 10.11 8.96
N ASP A 173 15.25 9.89 9.66
CA ASP A 173 16.52 9.49 9.07
C ASP A 173 16.38 8.08 8.46
N ILE A 174 16.41 7.99 7.14
CA ILE A 174 16.17 6.74 6.40
C ILE A 174 17.21 5.67 6.72
N LEU A 175 18.50 6.04 6.79
CA LEU A 175 19.53 5.04 7.11
C LEU A 175 19.34 4.50 8.53
N ARG A 176 19.04 5.36 9.48
CA ARG A 176 18.80 4.95 10.86
C ARG A 176 17.56 4.07 10.98
N ALA A 177 16.48 4.44 10.30
CA ALA A 177 15.22 3.68 10.28
C ALA A 177 15.44 2.29 9.67
N LEU A 178 16.03 2.23 8.46
CA LEU A 178 16.29 0.97 7.76
C LEU A 178 17.26 0.06 8.52
N ALA A 179 18.35 0.61 9.08
CA ALA A 179 19.30 -0.14 9.90
C ALA A 179 18.62 -0.73 11.15
N THR A 180 17.74 0.04 11.79
CA THR A 180 17.00 -0.41 12.99
C THR A 180 16.06 -1.57 12.66
N LEU A 181 15.29 -1.45 11.58
CA LEU A 181 14.37 -2.48 11.12
C LEU A 181 15.12 -3.75 10.64
N ALA A 182 16.25 -3.58 9.95
CA ALA A 182 17.11 -4.68 9.51
C ALA A 182 17.73 -5.42 10.71
N PHE A 183 18.22 -4.70 11.73
CA PHE A 183 18.76 -5.28 12.95
C PHE A 183 17.73 -6.14 13.70
N ARG A 184 16.48 -5.73 13.70
CA ARG A 184 15.36 -6.48 14.29
C ARG A 184 14.86 -7.61 13.40
N GLN A 185 15.42 -7.79 12.21
CA GLN A 185 14.96 -8.75 11.18
C GLN A 185 13.46 -8.59 10.86
N TYR A 186 12.95 -7.36 11.03
CA TYR A 186 11.56 -7.05 10.71
C TYR A 186 11.31 -7.33 9.22
N ARG A 187 10.36 -8.22 8.92
CA ARG A 187 10.06 -8.70 7.55
C ARG A 187 11.27 -9.33 6.81
N GLY A 188 12.09 -10.10 7.54
CA GLY A 188 13.20 -10.84 6.94
C GLY A 188 14.33 -9.94 6.43
N SER A 189 14.81 -10.18 5.21
CA SER A 189 15.94 -9.44 4.62
C SER A 189 15.55 -8.10 3.99
N LEU A 190 14.25 -7.78 3.88
CA LEU A 190 13.76 -6.62 3.13
C LEU A 190 14.49 -5.32 3.51
N PHE A 191 14.50 -4.98 4.80
CA PHE A 191 15.07 -3.71 5.24
C PHE A 191 16.60 -3.66 5.17
N LEU A 192 17.26 -4.83 5.20
CA LEU A 192 18.69 -4.93 4.91
C LEU A 192 18.98 -4.61 3.44
N ASP A 193 18.17 -5.14 2.51
CA ASP A 193 18.30 -4.88 1.08
C ASP A 193 18.06 -3.40 0.77
N GLU A 194 17.06 -2.79 1.40
CA GLU A 194 16.76 -1.36 1.25
C GLU A 194 17.85 -0.47 1.88
N PHE A 195 18.46 -0.88 2.99
CA PHE A 195 19.60 -0.18 3.56
C PHE A 195 20.78 -0.15 2.59
N VAL A 196 21.11 -1.29 1.97
CA VAL A 196 22.17 -1.35 0.96
C VAL A 196 21.82 -0.51 -0.27
N ALA A 197 20.58 -0.53 -0.72
CA ALA A 197 20.11 0.35 -1.81
C ALA A 197 20.28 1.84 -1.47
N ALA A 198 19.99 2.25 -0.23
CA ALA A 198 20.23 3.63 0.23
C ALA A 198 21.74 4.00 0.22
N LEU A 199 22.62 3.06 0.61
CA LEU A 199 24.08 3.26 0.48
C LEU A 199 24.52 3.45 -0.98
N VAL A 200 23.95 2.68 -1.92
CA VAL A 200 24.19 2.84 -3.36
C VAL A 200 23.74 4.22 -3.85
N MET A 201 22.63 4.75 -3.36
CA MET A 201 22.19 6.12 -3.69
C MET A 201 23.20 7.17 -3.23
N LEU A 202 23.77 7.02 -2.02
CA LEU A 202 24.82 7.90 -1.51
C LEU A 202 26.10 7.79 -2.33
N GLU A 203 26.54 6.57 -2.65
CA GLU A 203 27.75 6.33 -3.47
C GLU A 203 27.64 6.99 -4.83
N LYS A 204 26.46 6.91 -5.47
CA LYS A 204 26.21 7.54 -6.77
C LYS A 204 25.97 9.05 -6.70
N GLY A 205 25.93 9.62 -5.52
CA GLY A 205 25.65 11.06 -5.34
C GLY A 205 24.23 11.46 -5.73
N TYR A 206 23.27 10.53 -5.74
CA TYR A 206 21.87 10.83 -6.06
C TYR A 206 21.19 11.65 -4.98
N VAL A 207 21.63 11.51 -3.74
CA VAL A 207 21.15 12.24 -2.58
C VAL A 207 22.31 12.43 -1.59
N THR A 208 22.27 13.49 -0.80
CA THR A 208 23.21 13.66 0.30
C THR A 208 22.69 12.99 1.57
N ARG A 209 23.59 12.64 2.49
CA ARG A 209 23.21 12.04 3.78
C ARG A 209 22.18 12.88 4.54
N ALA A 210 22.29 14.21 4.48
CA ALA A 210 21.39 15.13 5.16
C ALA A 210 19.97 15.20 4.54
N HIS A 211 19.85 14.92 3.24
CA HIS A 211 18.59 14.93 2.52
C HIS A 211 17.93 13.55 2.42
N LEU A 212 18.58 12.50 2.95
CA LEU A 212 18.03 11.15 2.96
C LEU A 212 17.04 11.00 4.11
N VAL A 213 15.90 11.66 3.96
CA VAL A 213 14.80 11.72 4.93
C VAL A 213 13.50 11.19 4.33
N GLY A 214 12.61 10.70 5.19
CA GLY A 214 11.33 10.15 4.77
C GLY A 214 10.54 9.54 5.92
N SER A 215 9.81 8.46 5.67
CA SER A 215 9.01 7.77 6.68
C SER A 215 9.88 6.92 7.62
N TRP A 216 9.33 6.61 8.79
CA TRP A 216 9.96 5.71 9.77
C TRP A 216 10.22 4.29 9.23
N ALA A 217 9.53 3.90 8.16
CA ALA A 217 9.67 2.59 7.51
C ALA A 217 10.56 2.63 6.24
N GLY A 218 11.27 3.74 6.00
CA GLY A 218 12.25 3.82 4.92
C GLY A 218 11.74 4.34 3.58
N ALA A 219 10.47 4.73 3.47
CA ALA A 219 9.92 5.35 2.27
C ALA A 219 10.34 6.83 2.18
N MET A 220 10.75 7.26 0.98
CA MET A 220 11.46 8.53 0.78
C MET A 220 10.68 9.51 -0.09
N GLY A 221 10.79 10.79 0.27
CA GLY A 221 10.29 11.90 -0.53
C GLY A 221 8.78 11.86 -0.74
N GLN A 222 8.29 12.69 -1.65
CA GLN A 222 6.87 12.85 -1.88
C GLN A 222 6.18 11.59 -2.49
N PRO A 223 6.83 10.79 -3.37
CA PRO A 223 6.22 9.56 -3.90
C PRO A 223 6.35 8.36 -2.95
N GLN A 224 6.94 8.52 -1.76
CA GLN A 224 7.17 7.48 -0.77
C GLN A 224 7.88 6.26 -1.36
N PHE A 225 8.89 6.47 -2.20
CA PHE A 225 9.70 5.41 -2.77
C PHE A 225 10.64 4.79 -1.74
N MET A 226 10.72 3.47 -1.73
CA MET A 226 11.83 2.79 -1.08
C MET A 226 13.14 3.06 -1.84
N PRO A 227 14.33 2.96 -1.22
CA PRO A 227 15.60 3.15 -1.90
C PRO A 227 15.75 2.33 -3.18
N SER A 228 15.35 1.05 -3.17
CA SER A 228 15.35 0.21 -4.37
C SER A 228 14.38 0.72 -5.45
N SER A 229 13.21 1.22 -5.05
CA SER A 229 12.25 1.82 -5.98
C SER A 229 12.81 3.10 -6.61
N TYR A 230 13.51 3.93 -5.82
CA TYR A 230 14.21 5.11 -6.35
C TYR A 230 15.24 4.70 -7.42
N LEU A 231 16.10 3.74 -7.12
CA LEU A 231 17.13 3.28 -8.05
C LEU A 231 16.55 2.74 -9.37
N ASN A 232 15.36 2.12 -9.31
CA ASN A 232 14.73 1.49 -10.46
C ASN A 232 13.77 2.39 -11.24
N HIS A 233 13.16 3.39 -10.57
CA HIS A 233 12.01 4.09 -11.13
C HIS A 233 12.10 5.62 -11.08
N ALA A 234 12.93 6.21 -10.19
CA ALA A 234 13.07 7.65 -10.13
C ALA A 234 13.67 8.21 -11.44
N VAL A 235 13.05 9.24 -11.98
CA VAL A 235 13.48 9.92 -13.19
C VAL A 235 13.34 11.42 -13.04
N SER A 236 14.34 12.18 -13.53
CA SER A 236 14.21 13.61 -13.64
C SER A 236 13.32 13.97 -14.83
N TYR A 237 12.35 14.84 -14.62
CA TYR A 237 11.48 15.34 -15.68
C TYR A 237 12.27 16.00 -16.81
N GLU A 238 13.31 16.77 -16.47
CA GLU A 238 14.21 17.44 -17.43
C GLU A 238 15.32 16.52 -17.96
N GLY A 239 15.61 15.39 -17.32
CA GLY A 239 16.58 14.39 -17.76
C GLY A 239 18.04 14.74 -17.53
N SER A 240 18.38 15.89 -16.93
CA SER A 240 19.74 16.44 -16.85
C SER A 240 20.48 16.23 -15.51
N ARG A 241 19.80 15.70 -14.50
CA ARG A 241 20.28 15.52 -13.13
C ARG A 241 19.63 14.30 -12.47
N PRO A 242 20.14 13.82 -11.32
CA PRO A 242 19.39 12.86 -10.52
C PRO A 242 17.99 13.38 -10.16
N ALA A 243 17.01 12.49 -10.09
CA ALA A 243 15.64 12.86 -9.76
C ALA A 243 15.56 13.42 -8.33
N ASP A 244 14.94 14.57 -8.19
CA ASP A 244 14.63 15.17 -6.89
C ASP A 244 13.18 14.86 -6.52
N ILE A 245 12.99 13.75 -5.82
CA ILE A 245 11.67 13.33 -5.35
C ILE A 245 11.24 14.01 -4.04
N TRP A 246 12.07 14.87 -3.46
CA TRP A 246 11.76 15.58 -2.21
C TRP A 246 11.19 16.98 -2.45
N SER A 247 11.71 17.72 -3.46
CA SER A 247 11.35 19.12 -3.67
C SER A 247 10.83 19.44 -5.08
N SER A 248 11.03 18.56 -6.08
CA SER A 248 10.59 18.78 -7.46
C SER A 248 9.30 18.02 -7.78
N ASN A 249 8.16 18.72 -7.77
CA ASN A 249 6.86 18.12 -8.08
C ASN A 249 6.83 17.45 -9.46
N THR A 250 7.54 17.99 -10.45
CA THR A 250 7.63 17.41 -11.80
C THR A 250 8.44 16.11 -11.82
N ASP A 251 9.52 16.00 -11.03
CA ASP A 251 10.29 14.77 -10.90
C ASP A 251 9.48 13.70 -10.13
N VAL A 252 8.71 14.13 -9.11
CA VAL A 252 7.78 13.25 -8.37
C VAL A 252 6.77 12.62 -9.32
N LEU A 253 6.05 13.43 -10.09
CA LEU A 253 5.02 12.98 -11.03
C LEU A 253 5.61 12.12 -12.16
N ALA A 254 6.77 12.51 -12.70
CA ALA A 254 7.48 11.73 -13.71
C ALA A 254 7.95 10.37 -13.16
N SER A 255 8.41 10.32 -11.91
CA SER A 255 8.85 9.10 -11.25
C SER A 255 7.69 8.15 -10.94
N ILE A 256 6.56 8.67 -10.45
CA ILE A 256 5.32 7.90 -10.28
C ILE A 256 4.88 7.33 -11.63
N ALA A 257 4.85 8.15 -12.69
CA ALA A 257 4.45 7.73 -14.02
C ALA A 257 5.35 6.61 -14.56
N ASN A 258 6.67 6.73 -14.39
CA ASN A 258 7.63 5.71 -14.82
C ASN A 258 7.45 4.40 -14.04
N PHE A 259 7.17 4.46 -12.73
CA PHE A 259 6.84 3.27 -11.95
C PHE A 259 5.59 2.59 -12.50
N ILE A 260 4.49 3.31 -12.63
CA ILE A 260 3.18 2.80 -13.06
C ILE A 260 3.23 2.25 -14.50
N GLN A 261 3.92 2.95 -15.41
CA GLN A 261 4.15 2.47 -16.78
C GLN A 261 4.90 1.15 -16.79
N LYS A 262 6.05 1.07 -16.08
CA LYS A 262 6.84 -0.17 -15.96
C LYS A 262 6.11 -1.29 -15.23
N ALA A 263 5.18 -0.94 -14.35
CA ALA A 263 4.29 -1.90 -13.70
C ALA A 263 3.22 -2.47 -14.66
N GLY A 264 3.11 -1.96 -15.90
CA GLY A 264 2.26 -2.51 -16.95
C GLY A 264 0.93 -1.78 -17.12
N TRP A 265 0.88 -0.48 -16.86
CA TRP A 265 -0.33 0.32 -17.13
C TRP A 265 -0.78 0.20 -18.58
N ILE A 266 -2.07 -0.09 -18.77
CA ILE A 266 -2.70 -0.20 -20.08
C ILE A 266 -3.41 1.12 -20.37
N SER A 267 -2.85 1.87 -21.33
CA SER A 267 -3.41 3.15 -21.74
C SER A 267 -4.83 2.98 -22.32
N GLY A 268 -5.75 3.88 -21.94
CA GLY A 268 -7.14 3.86 -22.37
C GLY A 268 -8.03 2.87 -21.63
N LEU A 269 -7.48 1.97 -20.82
CA LEU A 269 -8.27 1.10 -19.94
C LEU A 269 -8.46 1.80 -18.58
N PRO A 270 -9.71 2.00 -18.06
CA PRO A 270 -9.90 2.55 -16.72
C PRO A 270 -9.36 1.59 -15.65
N TRP A 271 -9.07 2.10 -14.45
CA TRP A 271 -8.72 1.24 -13.32
C TRP A 271 -9.91 0.41 -12.82
N GLY A 272 -11.11 0.98 -12.92
CA GLY A 272 -12.36 0.36 -12.50
C GLY A 272 -13.56 1.27 -12.77
N VAL A 273 -14.74 0.70 -12.68
CA VAL A 273 -16.01 1.40 -12.85
C VAL A 273 -16.95 0.95 -11.75
N GLU A 274 -17.47 1.89 -10.93
CA GLU A 274 -18.52 1.57 -9.96
C GLU A 274 -19.80 1.17 -10.70
N VAL A 275 -20.42 0.05 -10.29
CA VAL A 275 -21.58 -0.54 -10.98
C VAL A 275 -22.68 -0.89 -10.02
N ILE A 276 -23.90 -0.93 -10.56
CA ILE A 276 -25.06 -1.52 -9.91
C ILE A 276 -25.15 -2.99 -10.33
N ILE A 277 -25.24 -3.88 -9.33
CA ILE A 277 -25.39 -5.31 -9.53
C ILE A 277 -26.87 -5.61 -9.80
N PRO A 278 -27.22 -6.32 -10.90
CA PRO A 278 -28.60 -6.70 -11.17
C PRO A 278 -29.11 -7.72 -10.13
N ASP A 279 -30.37 -7.63 -9.72
CA ASP A 279 -31.00 -8.55 -8.76
C ASP A 279 -30.96 -10.02 -9.25
N SER A 280 -30.94 -10.23 -10.56
CA SER A 280 -30.90 -11.56 -11.19
C SER A 280 -29.50 -12.17 -11.27
N PHE A 281 -28.44 -11.45 -10.85
CA PHE A 281 -27.07 -11.95 -10.98
C PHE A 281 -26.82 -13.14 -10.05
N ASP A 282 -26.26 -14.22 -10.57
CA ASP A 282 -26.11 -15.49 -9.84
C ASP A 282 -24.77 -15.66 -9.12
N PHE A 283 -23.84 -14.76 -9.33
CA PHE A 283 -22.48 -14.77 -8.76
C PHE A 283 -21.64 -16.01 -9.11
N ALA A 284 -21.98 -16.75 -10.15
CA ALA A 284 -21.26 -17.97 -10.54
C ALA A 284 -19.84 -17.65 -11.04
N SER A 285 -19.66 -16.53 -11.72
CA SER A 285 -18.35 -16.01 -12.13
C SER A 285 -18.26 -14.54 -11.81
N LEU A 286 -17.11 -14.13 -11.26
CA LEU A 286 -16.83 -12.72 -10.96
C LEU A 286 -15.90 -12.08 -12.00
N ARG A 287 -15.62 -12.76 -13.14
CA ARG A 287 -14.71 -12.27 -14.20
C ARG A 287 -15.35 -12.45 -15.56
N ASP A 288 -15.44 -11.35 -16.31
CA ASP A 288 -15.97 -11.35 -17.66
C ASP A 288 -15.52 -10.11 -18.46
N SER A 289 -15.85 -10.02 -19.73
CA SER A 289 -15.69 -8.82 -20.56
C SER A 289 -16.72 -7.75 -20.19
N PHE A 290 -16.41 -6.48 -20.45
CA PHE A 290 -17.39 -5.40 -20.27
C PHE A 290 -18.68 -5.62 -21.07
N ALA A 291 -18.56 -6.15 -22.31
CA ALA A 291 -19.72 -6.48 -23.14
C ALA A 291 -20.64 -7.52 -22.47
N ASN A 292 -20.05 -8.57 -21.87
CA ASN A 292 -20.83 -9.58 -21.18
C ASN A 292 -21.41 -9.04 -19.86
N TRP A 293 -20.69 -8.21 -19.10
CA TRP A 293 -21.23 -7.52 -17.94
C TRP A 293 -22.45 -6.69 -18.29
N GLN A 294 -22.37 -5.93 -19.40
CA GLN A 294 -23.50 -5.15 -19.88
C GLN A 294 -24.68 -6.05 -20.31
N ALA A 295 -24.41 -7.14 -21.01
CA ALA A 295 -25.44 -8.11 -21.42
C ALA A 295 -26.14 -8.78 -20.23
N GLN A 296 -25.43 -8.95 -19.10
CA GLN A 296 -25.98 -9.44 -17.84
C GLN A 296 -26.74 -8.37 -17.04
N GLY A 297 -26.85 -7.14 -17.54
CA GLY A 297 -27.61 -6.05 -16.92
C GLY A 297 -26.80 -5.14 -15.99
N PHE A 298 -25.49 -5.31 -15.90
CA PHE A 298 -24.65 -4.36 -15.15
C PHE A 298 -24.60 -3.01 -15.85
N HIS A 299 -24.69 -1.96 -15.07
CA HIS A 299 -24.57 -0.60 -15.56
C HIS A 299 -23.81 0.26 -14.55
N PRO A 300 -23.02 1.25 -15.02
CA PRO A 300 -22.30 2.15 -14.12
C PRO A 300 -23.24 2.93 -13.20
N ALA A 301 -22.87 3.03 -11.94
CA ALA A 301 -23.60 3.86 -10.96
C ALA A 301 -23.64 5.34 -11.36
N SER A 302 -22.71 5.79 -12.21
CA SER A 302 -22.67 7.15 -12.78
C SER A 302 -23.69 7.40 -13.90
N GLY A 303 -24.33 6.35 -14.44
CA GLY A 303 -25.17 6.44 -15.64
C GLY A 303 -24.40 6.62 -16.97
N LYS A 304 -23.05 6.71 -16.93
CA LYS A 304 -22.22 6.71 -18.14
C LYS A 304 -22.18 5.30 -18.77
N PRO A 305 -21.84 5.12 -20.05
CA PRO A 305 -21.69 3.77 -20.61
C PRO A 305 -20.48 3.03 -20.00
N LEU A 306 -20.55 1.68 -20.00
CA LEU A 306 -19.38 0.84 -19.72
C LEU A 306 -18.34 0.99 -20.84
N PRO A 307 -17.05 0.72 -20.57
CA PRO A 307 -16.03 0.64 -21.62
C PRO A 307 -16.41 -0.35 -22.72
N GLU A 308 -16.10 -0.01 -23.97
CA GLU A 308 -16.47 -0.84 -25.12
C GLU A 308 -15.68 -2.17 -25.17
N ALA A 309 -14.45 -2.18 -24.62
CA ALA A 309 -13.57 -3.35 -24.67
C ALA A 309 -12.82 -3.56 -23.34
N GLY A 310 -12.32 -4.78 -23.17
CA GLY A 310 -11.55 -5.18 -22.01
C GLY A 310 -12.29 -6.16 -21.10
N ASN A 311 -11.54 -6.75 -20.17
CA ASN A 311 -12.06 -7.64 -19.15
C ASN A 311 -12.05 -6.93 -17.79
N ALA A 312 -12.99 -7.32 -16.95
CA ALA A 312 -13.07 -6.80 -15.59
C ALA A 312 -13.45 -7.90 -14.58
N THR A 313 -13.05 -7.68 -13.35
CA THR A 313 -13.44 -8.53 -12.22
C THR A 313 -14.43 -7.75 -11.36
N LEU A 314 -15.54 -8.35 -11.00
CA LEU A 314 -16.49 -7.79 -10.05
C LEU A 314 -15.88 -7.81 -8.64
N PHE A 315 -15.64 -6.63 -8.10
CA PHE A 315 -15.04 -6.41 -6.78
C PHE A 315 -16.07 -5.82 -5.84
N MET A 316 -16.37 -6.53 -4.78
CA MET A 316 -17.39 -6.22 -3.78
C MET A 316 -16.77 -6.21 -2.37
N PRO A 317 -16.09 -5.12 -1.97
CA PRO A 317 -15.34 -5.10 -0.70
C PRO A 317 -16.22 -5.31 0.54
N ALA A 318 -17.48 -4.94 0.47
CA ALA A 318 -18.49 -5.12 1.53
C ALA A 318 -19.62 -6.11 1.14
N GLY A 319 -19.34 -6.99 0.19
CA GLY A 319 -20.31 -7.94 -0.35
C GLY A 319 -21.30 -7.31 -1.31
N ALA A 320 -22.28 -8.10 -1.75
CA ALA A 320 -23.25 -7.72 -2.79
C ALA A 320 -24.18 -6.56 -2.41
N LYS A 321 -24.29 -6.21 -1.13
CA LYS A 321 -25.14 -5.11 -0.63
C LYS A 321 -24.42 -3.78 -0.55
N GLY A 322 -23.11 -3.76 -0.72
CA GLY A 322 -22.29 -2.55 -0.68
C GLY A 322 -21.90 -2.05 -2.06
N PRO A 323 -21.03 -1.04 -2.11
CA PRO A 323 -20.46 -0.55 -3.34
C PRO A 323 -19.71 -1.66 -4.08
N ALA A 324 -19.87 -1.69 -5.40
CA ALA A 324 -19.26 -2.70 -6.26
C ALA A 324 -18.58 -2.06 -7.47
N TRP A 325 -17.46 -2.62 -7.89
CA TRP A 325 -16.69 -2.13 -9.03
C TRP A 325 -16.39 -3.27 -10.01
N LEU A 326 -16.43 -2.96 -11.27
CA LEU A 326 -15.75 -3.75 -12.32
C LEU A 326 -14.30 -3.25 -12.40
N ILE A 327 -13.39 -3.91 -11.66
CA ILE A 327 -11.96 -3.56 -11.65
C ILE A 327 -11.23 -4.24 -12.80
N THR A 328 -10.25 -3.53 -13.38
CA THR A 328 -9.47 -4.01 -14.52
C THR A 328 -8.04 -4.40 -14.11
N ASP A 329 -7.20 -4.75 -15.10
CA ASP A 329 -5.79 -5.00 -14.84
C ASP A 329 -5.05 -3.74 -14.34
N ASN A 330 -5.53 -2.53 -14.69
CA ASN A 330 -4.96 -1.29 -14.16
C ASN A 330 -5.16 -1.12 -12.65
N PHE A 331 -6.21 -1.67 -12.06
CA PHE A 331 -6.34 -1.75 -10.60
C PHE A 331 -5.21 -2.58 -9.97
N ARG A 332 -4.85 -3.70 -10.61
CA ARG A 332 -3.73 -4.52 -10.17
C ARG A 332 -2.38 -3.83 -10.36
N VAL A 333 -2.27 -2.97 -11.40
CA VAL A 333 -1.07 -2.12 -11.57
C VAL A 333 -0.95 -1.13 -10.43
N ILE A 334 -2.04 -0.49 -9.98
CA ILE A 334 -2.03 0.36 -8.79
C ILE A 334 -1.57 -0.44 -7.57
N MET A 335 -2.09 -1.66 -7.40
CA MET A 335 -1.66 -2.55 -6.31
C MET A 335 -0.19 -2.95 -6.35
N ARG A 336 0.54 -2.76 -7.46
CA ARG A 336 1.99 -2.97 -7.50
C ARG A 336 2.78 -1.89 -6.77
N TYR A 337 2.18 -0.72 -6.60
CA TYR A 337 2.77 0.33 -5.75
C TYR A 337 2.56 0.03 -4.26
N ASN A 338 1.37 -0.44 -3.92
CA ASN A 338 1.02 -0.92 -2.58
C ASN A 338 -0.03 -2.02 -2.72
N THR A 339 0.24 -3.23 -2.22
CA THR A 339 -0.58 -4.43 -2.44
C THR A 339 -1.94 -4.43 -1.74
N SER A 340 -2.35 -3.32 -1.12
CA SER A 340 -3.64 -3.15 -0.47
C SER A 340 -4.74 -2.79 -1.48
N GLU A 341 -5.84 -3.57 -1.51
CA GLU A 341 -7.04 -3.22 -2.29
C GLU A 341 -7.66 -1.89 -1.83
N ALA A 342 -7.62 -1.60 -0.53
CA ALA A 342 -8.08 -0.33 0.03
C ALA A 342 -7.26 0.85 -0.51
N TYR A 343 -5.94 0.69 -0.58
CA TYR A 343 -5.05 1.67 -1.18
C TYR A 343 -5.37 1.90 -2.67
N ALA A 344 -5.48 0.82 -3.45
CA ALA A 344 -5.75 0.93 -4.87
C ALA A 344 -7.10 1.61 -5.15
N LEU A 345 -8.11 1.30 -4.34
CA LEU A 345 -9.41 1.94 -4.42
C LEU A 345 -9.33 3.43 -4.03
N SER A 346 -8.52 3.80 -3.01
CA SER A 346 -8.30 5.20 -2.64
C SER A 346 -7.69 6.01 -3.77
N VAL A 347 -6.63 5.49 -4.41
CA VAL A 347 -6.01 6.14 -5.56
C VAL A 347 -7.02 6.34 -6.68
N GLY A 348 -7.80 5.30 -7.02
CA GLY A 348 -8.78 5.36 -8.08
C GLY A 348 -9.91 6.36 -7.79
N ILE A 349 -10.47 6.35 -6.59
CA ILE A 349 -11.57 7.26 -6.20
C ILE A 349 -11.06 8.70 -6.09
N LEU A 350 -9.89 8.92 -5.50
CA LEU A 350 -9.30 10.25 -5.43
C LEU A 350 -9.03 10.81 -6.84
N ALA A 351 -8.55 9.98 -7.77
CA ALA A 351 -8.33 10.38 -9.16
C ALA A 351 -9.64 10.83 -9.83
N GLN A 352 -10.73 10.09 -9.64
CA GLN A 352 -12.06 10.48 -10.14
C GLN A 352 -12.52 11.82 -9.56
N GLN A 353 -12.36 12.04 -8.26
CA GLN A 353 -12.74 13.30 -7.63
C GLN A 353 -11.86 14.49 -8.08
N ILE A 354 -10.54 14.27 -8.25
CA ILE A 354 -9.62 15.27 -8.82
C ILE A 354 -10.04 15.65 -10.25
N ALA A 355 -10.54 14.69 -11.03
CA ALA A 355 -11.08 14.91 -12.37
C ALA A 355 -12.48 15.59 -12.37
N GLY A 356 -13.05 15.89 -11.21
CA GLY A 356 -14.35 16.53 -11.05
C GLY A 356 -15.53 15.56 -11.12
N GLU A 357 -15.29 14.25 -10.98
CA GLU A 357 -16.36 13.27 -10.86
C GLU A 357 -16.81 13.11 -9.41
N ASP A 358 -18.04 12.62 -9.21
CA ASP A 358 -18.52 12.28 -7.88
C ASP A 358 -17.68 11.09 -7.31
N GLY A 359 -17.62 11.01 -5.99
CA GLY A 359 -17.05 9.87 -5.30
C GLY A 359 -17.95 8.61 -5.40
N ILE A 360 -17.89 7.78 -4.37
CA ILE A 360 -18.70 6.55 -4.27
C ILE A 360 -20.18 6.91 -4.19
N ARG A 361 -20.99 6.32 -5.05
CA ARG A 361 -22.43 6.60 -5.15
C ARG A 361 -23.28 5.60 -4.36
N THR A 362 -22.84 4.35 -4.29
CA THR A 362 -23.53 3.31 -3.52
C THR A 362 -23.11 3.38 -2.06
N PRO A 363 -24.06 3.46 -1.11
CA PRO A 363 -23.72 3.55 0.32
C PRO A 363 -23.08 2.26 0.84
N TRP A 364 -22.19 2.41 1.82
CA TRP A 364 -21.66 1.26 2.57
C TRP A 364 -22.74 0.71 3.51
N PRO A 365 -22.82 -0.64 3.69
CA PRO A 365 -23.71 -1.22 4.67
C PRO A 365 -23.36 -0.76 6.09
N GLU A 366 -24.36 -0.38 6.89
CA GLU A 366 -24.16 0.13 8.25
C GLU A 366 -23.57 -0.92 9.21
N ASP A 367 -23.83 -2.20 8.94
CA ASP A 367 -23.37 -3.35 9.72
C ASP A 367 -22.00 -3.88 9.25
N PHE A 368 -21.38 -3.26 8.23
CA PHE A 368 -20.07 -3.65 7.73
C PHE A 368 -18.97 -3.33 8.74
N LYS A 369 -18.46 -4.37 9.43
CA LYS A 369 -17.42 -4.27 10.46
C LYS A 369 -16.18 -5.04 10.06
N PRO A 370 -14.99 -4.59 10.52
CA PRO A 370 -13.76 -5.35 10.32
C PRO A 370 -13.82 -6.67 11.11
N LEU A 371 -13.24 -7.71 10.55
CA LEU A 371 -12.97 -8.94 11.27
C LEU A 371 -11.64 -8.83 12.03
N PRO A 372 -11.54 -9.40 13.23
CA PRO A 372 -10.26 -9.56 13.90
C PRO A 372 -9.26 -10.33 13.03
N THR A 373 -7.99 -9.97 13.05
CA THR A 373 -6.90 -10.66 12.32
C THR A 373 -6.94 -12.17 12.58
N THR A 374 -7.12 -12.58 13.84
CA THR A 374 -7.19 -13.99 14.24
C THR A 374 -8.37 -14.75 13.64
N GLU A 375 -9.49 -14.07 13.35
CA GLU A 375 -10.62 -14.70 12.65
C GLU A 375 -10.35 -14.89 11.16
N VAL A 376 -9.67 -13.92 10.54
CA VAL A 376 -9.24 -14.02 9.14
C VAL A 376 -8.20 -15.14 9.00
N GLU A 377 -7.20 -15.22 9.89
CA GLU A 377 -6.23 -16.33 9.93
C GLU A 377 -6.91 -17.68 10.07
N ALA A 378 -7.88 -17.80 10.97
CA ALA A 378 -8.63 -19.04 11.15
C ALA A 378 -9.39 -19.45 9.89
N ALA A 379 -9.99 -18.48 9.16
CA ALA A 379 -10.62 -18.73 7.88
C ALA A 379 -9.62 -19.16 6.81
N GLN A 380 -8.48 -18.47 6.69
CA GLN A 380 -7.41 -18.82 5.75
C GLN A 380 -6.88 -20.23 6.01
N GLN A 381 -6.64 -20.61 7.28
CA GLN A 381 -6.25 -21.97 7.67
C GLN A 381 -7.29 -23.02 7.27
N ALA A 382 -8.58 -22.74 7.53
CA ALA A 382 -9.66 -23.64 7.17
C ALA A 382 -9.78 -23.81 5.64
N LEU A 383 -9.71 -22.71 4.89
CA LEU A 383 -9.71 -22.72 3.42
C LEU A 383 -8.49 -23.45 2.83
N THR A 384 -7.32 -23.33 3.48
CA THR A 384 -6.12 -24.11 3.12
C THR A 384 -6.34 -25.62 3.29
N LYS A 385 -6.90 -26.04 4.42
CA LYS A 385 -7.25 -27.46 4.66
C LYS A 385 -8.24 -28.02 3.65
N LEU A 386 -9.15 -27.16 3.12
CA LEU A 386 -10.10 -27.53 2.07
C LEU A 386 -9.49 -27.49 0.66
N GLY A 387 -8.22 -27.12 0.51
CA GLY A 387 -7.53 -26.98 -0.78
C GLY A 387 -7.98 -25.78 -1.63
N LEU A 388 -8.68 -24.81 -1.01
CA LEU A 388 -9.22 -23.63 -1.69
C LEU A 388 -8.33 -22.40 -1.57
N TYR A 389 -7.38 -22.37 -0.62
CA TYR A 389 -6.46 -21.28 -0.38
C TYR A 389 -5.01 -21.76 -0.41
N GLN A 390 -4.15 -21.08 -1.16
CA GLN A 390 -2.73 -21.39 -1.30
C GLN A 390 -1.81 -20.22 -0.92
N GLY A 391 -2.41 -19.13 -0.40
CA GLY A 391 -1.67 -17.97 0.09
C GLY A 391 -1.11 -18.17 1.51
N ASN A 392 -0.40 -17.17 2.00
CA ASN A 392 0.07 -17.14 3.37
C ASN A 392 -1.11 -16.90 4.34
N VAL A 393 -1.06 -17.55 5.49
CA VAL A 393 -1.98 -17.26 6.60
C VAL A 393 -1.45 -16.03 7.31
N ASP A 394 -1.96 -14.85 6.93
CA ASP A 394 -1.44 -13.54 7.34
C ASP A 394 -2.52 -12.65 8.00
N GLY A 395 -3.74 -13.17 8.16
CA GLY A 395 -4.84 -12.43 8.76
C GLY A 395 -5.37 -11.27 7.91
N ARG A 396 -5.02 -11.19 6.61
CA ARG A 396 -5.42 -10.11 5.72
C ARG A 396 -6.37 -10.60 4.62
N ILE A 397 -7.42 -9.82 4.36
CA ILE A 397 -8.36 -10.09 3.28
C ILE A 397 -7.86 -9.40 2.02
N GLY A 398 -7.18 -10.14 1.15
CA GLY A 398 -6.75 -9.72 -0.18
C GLY A 398 -7.38 -10.57 -1.28
N PRO A 399 -6.95 -10.39 -2.56
CA PRO A 399 -7.54 -11.09 -3.71
C PRO A 399 -7.57 -12.61 -3.54
N ALA A 400 -6.47 -13.22 -3.08
CA ALA A 400 -6.40 -14.68 -2.89
C ALA A 400 -7.40 -15.19 -1.82
N THR A 401 -7.57 -14.43 -0.73
CA THR A 401 -8.55 -14.76 0.32
C THR A 401 -9.98 -14.63 -0.22
N ARG A 402 -10.28 -13.58 -0.99
CA ARG A 402 -11.61 -13.38 -1.62
C ARG A 402 -11.91 -14.46 -2.64
N ASP A 403 -10.97 -14.82 -3.50
CA ASP A 403 -11.14 -15.91 -4.47
C ASP A 403 -11.44 -17.26 -3.76
N ALA A 404 -10.74 -17.55 -2.65
CA ALA A 404 -10.96 -18.75 -1.85
C ALA A 404 -12.32 -18.75 -1.14
N VAL A 405 -12.76 -17.60 -0.60
CA VAL A 405 -14.09 -17.44 0.00
C VAL A 405 -15.17 -17.64 -1.04
N HIS A 406 -15.06 -17.03 -2.22
CA HIS A 406 -15.97 -17.23 -3.34
C HIS A 406 -16.09 -18.71 -3.74
N ALA A 407 -14.95 -19.37 -3.94
CA ALA A 407 -14.91 -20.78 -4.28
C ALA A 407 -15.60 -21.66 -3.21
N TYR A 408 -15.41 -21.32 -1.93
CA TYR A 408 -16.10 -21.99 -0.84
C TYR A 408 -17.61 -21.74 -0.87
N GLN A 409 -18.04 -20.48 -1.04
CA GLN A 409 -19.46 -20.11 -1.12
C GLN A 409 -20.17 -20.85 -2.25
N ILE A 410 -19.55 -20.91 -3.45
CA ILE A 410 -20.06 -21.71 -4.59
C ILE A 410 -20.15 -23.18 -4.23
N LYS A 411 -19.08 -23.76 -3.68
CA LYS A 411 -18.98 -25.19 -3.35
C LYS A 411 -20.07 -25.66 -2.38
N VAL A 412 -20.44 -24.79 -1.43
CA VAL A 412 -21.46 -25.12 -0.41
C VAL A 412 -22.86 -24.54 -0.72
N GLY A 413 -23.04 -23.94 -1.90
CA GLY A 413 -24.31 -23.39 -2.37
C GLY A 413 -24.79 -22.16 -1.60
N LEU A 414 -23.90 -21.38 -0.98
CA LEU A 414 -24.26 -20.12 -0.34
C LEU A 414 -24.59 -19.05 -1.38
N LYS A 415 -25.62 -18.26 -1.11
CA LYS A 415 -26.05 -17.15 -1.97
C LYS A 415 -26.24 -15.88 -1.14
N PRO A 416 -25.73 -14.73 -1.61
CA PRO A 416 -24.87 -14.58 -2.79
C PRO A 416 -23.46 -15.17 -2.53
N ALA A 417 -22.79 -15.64 -3.60
CA ALA A 417 -21.38 -16.01 -3.55
C ALA A 417 -20.52 -14.77 -3.85
N ASP A 418 -20.51 -13.81 -2.93
CA ASP A 418 -20.03 -12.44 -3.13
C ASP A 418 -18.61 -12.18 -2.60
N SER A 419 -17.89 -13.24 -2.26
CA SER A 419 -16.54 -13.19 -1.68
C SER A 419 -16.44 -12.53 -0.31
N LEU A 420 -17.56 -12.16 0.33
CA LEU A 420 -17.53 -11.53 1.65
C LEU A 420 -17.28 -12.56 2.75
N LEU A 421 -16.20 -12.37 3.51
CA LEU A 421 -15.94 -13.12 4.72
C LEU A 421 -16.71 -12.48 5.89
N THR A 422 -17.70 -13.18 6.43
CA THR A 422 -18.50 -12.74 7.58
C THR A 422 -18.15 -13.55 8.82
N PRO A 423 -18.48 -13.07 10.05
CA PRO A 423 -18.29 -13.85 11.28
C PRO A 423 -18.97 -15.23 11.21
N ASP A 424 -20.18 -15.29 10.67
CA ASP A 424 -20.92 -16.56 10.51
C ASP A 424 -20.20 -17.53 9.56
N LEU A 425 -19.63 -16.98 8.47
CA LEU A 425 -18.84 -17.78 7.53
C LEU A 425 -17.55 -18.30 8.17
N VAL A 426 -16.87 -17.47 8.97
CA VAL A 426 -15.68 -17.90 9.74
C VAL A 426 -16.06 -19.03 10.69
N GLN A 427 -17.15 -18.90 11.43
CA GLN A 427 -17.63 -19.94 12.34
C GLN A 427 -17.94 -21.25 11.59
N ARG A 428 -18.60 -21.17 10.44
CA ARG A 428 -18.89 -22.33 9.58
C ARG A 428 -17.64 -23.01 9.07
N LEU A 429 -16.65 -22.24 8.62
CA LEU A 429 -15.33 -22.75 8.17
C LEU A 429 -14.60 -23.47 9.32
N ARG A 430 -14.61 -22.90 10.54
CA ARG A 430 -13.95 -23.47 11.73
C ARG A 430 -14.62 -24.76 12.21
N SER A 431 -15.93 -24.84 12.14
CA SER A 431 -16.67 -26.03 12.62
C SER A 431 -16.45 -27.25 11.72
N GLY A 432 -15.84 -27.11 10.55
CA GLY A 432 -15.71 -28.19 9.58
C GLY A 432 -17.08 -28.72 9.13
N ALA A 433 -18.12 -27.88 9.31
CA ALA A 433 -19.47 -28.25 8.91
C ALA A 433 -19.46 -28.62 7.43
N ALA A 434 -19.62 -29.90 7.18
CA ALA A 434 -19.32 -30.61 5.96
C ALA A 434 -19.98 -30.00 4.73
N LEU A 435 -19.24 -30.13 3.69
CA LEU A 435 -19.61 -30.08 2.29
C LEU A 435 -20.77 -31.04 2.00
#